data_893e759934b9346c46456867f0cd5557
#
_entry.id   893e759934b9346c46456867f0cd5557
#
_cell.length_a   1.000
_cell.length_b   1.000
_cell.length_c   1.000
_cell.angle_alpha   90.00
_cell.angle_beta   90.00
_cell.angle_gamma   90.00
#
_symmetry.space_group_name_H-M   'P 1'
#
loop_
_entity.id
_entity.type
_entity.pdbx_description
1 polymer ?
#
loop_
_entity_poly.entity_id
_entity_poly.type
_entity_poly.pdbx_seq_one_letter_code
_entity_poly.pdbx_strand_id
1 'polypeptide(L)'
;MNHLEAVRKYKKMYKQLLPTADKLAGRIESNDVLCCDITLAQPGALLNAVAKHVKEKGLTNVKQHILLDVYPYEMYQDAELLGKYTGVSWFSSGGAVSNGLADVMPCYYRDIPSLFTQYVDVDYFVAAVSPMDKHGYFSMSTVGSASQALLHKAKHIIVEVNKNLPRALNSPMVHISQIDGLYENHVPLVCLPKAEIDETSKTIGGLIAERIPDGATLQLGIGAVPDAVGLALKHKHDLGIHTEMFTDSMVELIECGAVNNSKKPIHTGKTVATFAFGSQRIYDLIDDNPA
;
A
#
# COMPACT_ATOMS: atom_id res chain seq x y z
N MET A 1 21.31 14.19 -23.43
CA MET A 1 21.46 12.76 -23.14
C MET A 1 20.47 12.01 -24.00
N ASN A 2 20.92 11.08 -24.85
CA ASN A 2 19.99 10.27 -25.63
C ASN A 2 19.32 9.19 -24.76
N HIS A 3 18.26 8.54 -25.29
CA HIS A 3 17.48 7.55 -24.53
C HIS A 3 18.34 6.37 -24.02
N LEU A 4 19.25 5.86 -24.84
CA LEU A 4 20.12 4.73 -24.45
C LEU A 4 21.11 5.11 -23.35
N GLU A 5 21.63 6.33 -23.38
CA GLU A 5 22.52 6.85 -22.33
C GLU A 5 21.77 6.99 -21.01
N ALA A 6 20.50 7.45 -21.03
CA ALA A 6 19.66 7.55 -19.86
C ALA A 6 19.42 6.18 -19.21
N VAL A 7 19.03 5.18 -20.02
CA VAL A 7 18.80 3.80 -19.52
C VAL A 7 20.07 3.22 -18.88
N ARG A 8 21.25 3.43 -19.51
CA ARG A 8 22.54 2.97 -18.96
C ARG A 8 22.86 3.67 -17.64
N LYS A 9 22.60 4.98 -17.55
CA LYS A 9 22.79 5.76 -16.33
C LYS A 9 21.94 5.22 -15.18
N TYR A 10 20.64 4.99 -15.40
CA TYR A 10 19.72 4.49 -14.36
C TYR A 10 20.11 3.08 -13.90
N LYS A 11 20.48 2.18 -14.80
CA LYS A 11 21.00 0.86 -14.44
C LYS A 11 22.29 0.92 -13.61
N LYS A 12 23.18 1.89 -13.89
CA LYS A 12 24.39 2.11 -13.09
C LYS A 12 24.04 2.61 -11.69
N MET A 13 23.15 3.60 -11.58
CA MET A 13 22.66 4.11 -10.29
C MET A 13 22.02 3.00 -9.46
N TYR A 14 21.16 2.18 -10.06
CA TYR A 14 20.51 1.03 -9.40
C TYR A 14 21.54 0.11 -8.74
N LYS A 15 22.58 -0.28 -9.48
CA LYS A 15 23.66 -1.14 -8.94
C LYS A 15 24.46 -0.47 -7.81
N GLN A 16 24.63 0.85 -7.86
CA GLN A 16 25.35 1.59 -6.81
C GLN A 16 24.54 1.73 -5.51
N LEU A 17 23.21 1.76 -5.63
CA LEU A 17 22.29 1.90 -4.49
C LEU A 17 21.86 0.55 -3.88
N LEU A 18 22.35 -0.59 -4.39
CA LEU A 18 21.91 -1.93 -4.03
C LEU A 18 22.74 -2.56 -2.88
N PRO A 19 22.53 -2.19 -1.60
CA PRO A 19 23.04 -2.92 -0.45
C PRO A 19 22.05 -4.01 -0.03
N THR A 20 22.19 -4.52 1.20
CA THR A 20 21.20 -5.41 1.84
C THR A 20 20.28 -4.63 2.77
N ALA A 21 19.14 -5.23 3.17
CA ALA A 21 18.24 -4.65 4.17
C ALA A 21 18.97 -4.33 5.49
N ASP A 22 19.83 -5.24 5.99
CA ASP A 22 20.63 -5.01 7.21
C ASP A 22 21.55 -3.77 7.10
N LYS A 23 22.19 -3.56 5.95
CA LYS A 23 23.04 -2.36 5.74
C LYS A 23 22.23 -1.08 5.72
N LEU A 24 21.02 -1.12 5.18
CA LEU A 24 20.13 0.03 5.17
C LEU A 24 19.55 0.29 6.57
N ALA A 25 19.14 -0.74 7.28
CA ALA A 25 18.73 -0.66 8.68
C ALA A 25 19.83 -0.08 9.57
N GLY A 26 21.11 -0.37 9.26
CA GLY A 26 22.26 0.20 9.97
C GLY A 26 22.45 1.70 9.84
N ARG A 27 21.62 2.41 9.07
CA ARG A 27 21.61 3.89 8.99
C ARG A 27 20.67 4.52 10.02
N ILE A 28 19.80 3.72 10.62
CA ILE A 28 18.80 4.21 11.58
C ILE A 28 19.47 4.49 12.90
N GLU A 29 19.15 5.63 13.49
CA GLU A 29 19.68 6.10 14.76
C GLU A 29 18.57 6.28 15.81
N SER A 30 18.95 6.52 17.07
CA SER A 30 17.97 6.83 18.12
C SER A 30 17.20 8.10 17.78
N ASN A 31 15.89 8.10 18.05
CA ASN A 31 14.91 9.15 17.77
C ASN A 31 14.49 9.27 16.29
N ASP A 32 14.98 8.43 15.38
CA ASP A 32 14.52 8.46 14.00
C ASP A 32 13.05 8.05 13.87
N VAL A 33 12.36 8.70 12.94
CA VAL A 33 10.98 8.45 12.60
C VAL A 33 10.90 7.86 11.18
N LEU A 34 10.52 6.59 11.12
CA LEU A 34 10.27 5.88 9.88
C LEU A 34 8.77 5.90 9.57
N CYS A 35 8.43 6.06 8.30
CA CYS A 35 7.04 6.00 7.85
C CYS A 35 6.93 5.05 6.65
N CYS A 36 5.88 4.24 6.62
CA CYS A 36 5.47 3.50 5.43
C CYS A 36 3.98 3.70 5.17
N ASP A 37 3.56 3.40 3.96
CA ASP A 37 2.15 3.46 3.58
C ASP A 37 1.44 2.13 3.91
N ILE A 38 0.24 1.96 3.41
CA ILE A 38 -0.69 0.87 3.74
C ILE A 38 -0.30 -0.46 3.06
N THR A 39 -0.61 -1.57 3.69
CA THR A 39 -0.60 -2.94 3.15
C THR A 39 0.68 -3.34 2.39
N LEU A 40 0.59 -3.60 1.08
CA LEU A 40 1.71 -4.12 0.27
C LEU A 40 2.85 -3.12 0.05
N ALA A 41 2.65 -1.83 0.38
CA ALA A 41 3.76 -0.86 0.35
C ALA A 41 4.73 -1.02 1.51
N GLN A 42 4.48 -1.93 2.46
CA GLN A 42 5.32 -2.13 3.64
C GLN A 42 6.53 -3.01 3.32
N PRO A 43 7.77 -2.51 3.51
CA PRO A 43 8.99 -3.27 3.23
C PRO A 43 9.35 -4.18 4.40
N GLY A 44 8.69 -5.34 4.51
CA GLY A 44 8.73 -6.22 5.67
C GLY A 44 10.14 -6.65 6.09
N ALA A 45 11.03 -6.95 5.14
CA ALA A 45 12.39 -7.35 5.45
C ALA A 45 13.20 -6.20 6.08
N LEU A 46 13.00 -4.96 5.61
CA LEU A 46 13.68 -3.80 6.19
C LEU A 46 13.18 -3.51 7.60
N LEU A 47 11.86 -3.56 7.83
CA LEU A 47 11.29 -3.27 9.15
C LEU A 47 11.79 -4.27 10.21
N ASN A 48 11.90 -5.55 9.87
CA ASN A 48 12.48 -6.56 10.76
C ASN A 48 14.00 -6.39 10.92
N ALA A 49 14.73 -5.96 9.88
CA ALA A 49 16.14 -5.63 9.99
C ALA A 49 16.37 -4.40 10.90
N VAL A 50 15.48 -3.41 10.88
CA VAL A 50 15.50 -2.27 11.81
C VAL A 50 15.27 -2.74 13.25
N ALA A 51 14.28 -3.61 13.49
CA ALA A 51 14.03 -4.18 14.81
C ALA A 51 15.29 -4.86 15.39
N LYS A 52 15.95 -5.69 14.58
CA LYS A 52 17.22 -6.35 14.94
C LYS A 52 18.32 -5.31 15.23
N HIS A 53 18.50 -4.32 14.36
CA HIS A 53 19.51 -3.26 14.52
C HIS A 53 19.29 -2.45 15.82
N VAL A 54 18.05 -2.09 16.13
CA VAL A 54 17.68 -1.38 17.37
C VAL A 54 18.11 -2.18 18.60
N LYS A 55 17.88 -3.53 18.60
CA LYS A 55 18.31 -4.40 19.71
C LYS A 55 19.82 -4.48 19.81
N GLU A 56 20.51 -4.77 18.72
CA GLU A 56 21.97 -4.96 18.69
C GLU A 56 22.75 -3.71 19.09
N LYS A 57 22.26 -2.52 18.74
CA LYS A 57 22.89 -1.23 19.03
C LYS A 57 22.36 -0.55 20.29
N GLY A 58 21.29 -1.05 20.88
CA GLY A 58 20.65 -0.43 22.03
C GLY A 58 20.04 0.93 21.71
N LEU A 59 19.53 1.10 20.47
CA LEU A 59 18.87 2.35 20.06
C LEU A 59 17.58 2.56 20.87
N THR A 60 17.18 3.81 21.02
CA THR A 60 16.00 4.19 21.81
C THR A 60 15.12 5.17 21.05
N ASN A 61 13.81 5.14 21.34
CA ASN A 61 12.83 6.09 20.80
C ASN A 61 12.76 6.11 19.25
N VAL A 62 13.02 4.99 18.59
CA VAL A 62 12.79 4.84 17.15
C VAL A 62 11.30 4.61 16.96
N LYS A 63 10.66 5.34 16.02
CA LYS A 63 9.23 5.23 15.74
C LYS A 63 8.98 4.77 14.31
N GLN A 64 8.00 3.87 14.15
CA GLN A 64 7.53 3.41 12.85
C GLN A 64 6.07 3.77 12.67
N HIS A 65 5.77 4.79 11.87
CA HIS A 65 4.40 5.08 11.47
C HIS A 65 3.97 4.11 10.37
N ILE A 66 2.83 3.43 10.58
CA ILE A 66 2.35 2.35 9.73
C ILE A 66 0.82 2.38 9.62
N LEU A 67 0.29 2.06 8.44
CA LEU A 67 -1.15 1.93 8.19
C LEU A 67 -1.45 0.48 7.84
N LEU A 68 -2.47 -0.12 8.45
CA LEU A 68 -2.97 -1.47 8.17
C LEU A 68 -1.83 -2.45 7.89
N ASP A 69 -1.15 -2.85 8.94
CA ASP A 69 -0.07 -3.82 8.92
C ASP A 69 -0.56 -5.19 8.47
N VAL A 70 0.14 -5.80 7.54
CA VAL A 70 -0.21 -7.11 6.95
C VAL A 70 0.83 -8.19 7.21
N TYR A 71 1.94 -7.84 7.85
CA TYR A 71 3.01 -8.76 8.21
C TYR A 71 3.17 -8.84 9.73
N PRO A 72 3.63 -9.99 10.26
CA PRO A 72 3.94 -10.15 11.68
C PRO A 72 5.30 -9.51 12.01
N TYR A 73 5.30 -8.19 12.19
CA TYR A 73 6.53 -7.46 12.50
C TYR A 73 7.06 -7.75 13.90
N GLU A 74 8.40 -7.89 14.05
CA GLU A 74 9.05 -8.13 15.32
C GLU A 74 8.77 -7.02 16.35
N MET A 75 8.60 -5.77 15.92
CA MET A 75 8.25 -4.65 16.82
C MET A 75 6.93 -4.87 17.58
N TYR A 76 6.04 -5.75 17.10
CA TYR A 76 4.77 -6.09 17.73
C TYR A 76 4.79 -7.42 18.49
N GLN A 77 5.90 -8.17 18.44
CA GLN A 77 6.03 -9.50 19.02
C GLN A 77 7.12 -9.58 20.09
N ASP A 78 8.13 -8.71 20.01
CA ASP A 78 9.30 -8.76 20.88
C ASP A 78 9.22 -7.70 21.99
N ALA A 79 8.96 -8.13 23.21
CA ALA A 79 8.88 -7.25 24.37
C ALA A 79 10.19 -6.46 24.66
N GLU A 80 11.33 -6.93 24.18
CA GLU A 80 12.60 -6.19 24.32
C GLU A 80 12.66 -4.91 23.50
N LEU A 81 11.78 -4.77 22.52
CA LEU A 81 11.65 -3.57 21.68
C LEU A 81 10.74 -2.51 22.30
N LEU A 82 10.02 -2.85 23.36
CA LEU A 82 9.11 -1.90 24.02
C LEU A 82 9.87 -0.64 24.47
N GLY A 83 9.39 0.54 24.05
CA GLY A 83 10.01 1.84 24.31
C GLY A 83 11.30 2.11 23.51
N LYS A 84 11.81 1.14 22.74
CA LYS A 84 12.99 1.30 21.88
C LYS A 84 12.59 1.47 20.40
N TYR A 85 11.70 0.62 19.91
CA TYR A 85 11.15 0.67 18.55
C TYR A 85 9.63 0.53 18.62
N THR A 86 8.93 1.63 18.53
CA THR A 86 7.49 1.70 18.74
C THR A 86 6.76 1.85 17.42
N GLY A 87 5.80 0.95 17.16
CA GLY A 87 4.85 1.11 16.08
C GLY A 87 3.82 2.19 16.43
N VAL A 88 3.60 3.14 15.53
CA VAL A 88 2.51 4.12 15.60
C VAL A 88 1.51 3.78 14.52
N SER A 89 0.41 3.17 14.92
CA SER A 89 -0.60 2.67 13.98
C SER A 89 -1.66 3.73 13.66
N TRP A 90 -1.83 4.02 12.38
CA TRP A 90 -2.87 4.92 11.87
C TRP A 90 -4.16 4.17 11.51
N PHE A 91 -4.05 2.86 11.33
CA PHE A 91 -5.16 1.92 11.20
C PHE A 91 -4.66 0.54 11.60
N SER A 92 -5.05 0.09 12.77
CA SER A 92 -4.51 -1.14 13.36
C SER A 92 -5.22 -2.39 12.89
N SER A 93 -4.47 -3.44 12.58
CA SER A 93 -4.98 -4.81 12.39
C SER A 93 -5.47 -5.48 13.69
N GLY A 94 -5.34 -4.83 14.81
CA GLY A 94 -5.84 -5.28 16.12
C GLY A 94 -4.79 -5.99 16.99
N GLY A 95 -3.91 -6.80 16.43
CA GLY A 95 -2.94 -7.59 17.21
C GLY A 95 -1.90 -6.74 17.96
N ALA A 96 -1.35 -5.73 17.29
CA ALA A 96 -0.34 -4.86 17.88
C ALA A 96 -0.88 -4.03 19.05
N VAL A 97 -2.09 -3.48 18.87
CA VAL A 97 -2.75 -2.64 19.89
C VAL A 97 -3.22 -3.45 21.09
N SER A 98 -3.80 -4.64 20.86
CA SER A 98 -4.27 -5.51 21.94
C SER A 98 -3.14 -5.99 22.86
N ASN A 99 -1.93 -6.11 22.35
CA ASN A 99 -0.73 -6.47 23.11
C ASN A 99 -0.06 -5.27 23.81
N GLY A 100 -0.55 -4.05 23.62
CA GLY A 100 0.05 -2.84 24.16
C GLY A 100 1.42 -2.48 23.55
N LEU A 101 1.71 -2.98 22.35
CA LEU A 101 3.00 -2.81 21.66
C LEU A 101 2.97 -1.73 20.57
N ALA A 102 1.85 -1.06 20.41
CA ALA A 102 1.72 0.04 19.45
C ALA A 102 0.92 1.20 20.03
N ASP A 103 1.34 2.41 19.67
CA ASP A 103 0.54 3.61 19.84
C ASP A 103 -0.52 3.70 18.73
N VAL A 104 -1.68 4.27 19.03
CA VAL A 104 -2.74 4.50 18.04
C VAL A 104 -2.86 5.98 17.73
N MET A 105 -2.91 6.32 16.44
CA MET A 105 -3.16 7.68 15.96
C MET A 105 -4.59 7.75 15.38
N PRO A 106 -5.61 8.12 16.17
CA PRO A 106 -6.98 8.21 15.69
C PRO A 106 -7.15 9.42 14.78
N CYS A 107 -7.61 9.17 13.54
CA CYS A 107 -7.86 10.23 12.57
C CYS A 107 -8.84 9.75 11.49
N TYR A 108 -9.34 10.68 10.68
CA TYR A 108 -10.00 10.29 9.43
C TYR A 108 -8.96 9.90 8.39
N TYR A 109 -9.22 8.83 7.65
CA TYR A 109 -8.31 8.33 6.62
C TYR A 109 -7.88 9.41 5.62
N ARG A 110 -8.79 10.27 5.18
CA ARG A 110 -8.52 11.40 4.27
C ARG A 110 -7.52 12.43 4.81
N ASP A 111 -7.38 12.52 6.13
CA ASP A 111 -6.52 13.52 6.77
C ASP A 111 -5.07 13.04 6.93
N ILE A 112 -4.82 11.74 6.75
CA ILE A 112 -3.50 11.11 6.94
C ILE A 112 -2.38 11.84 6.17
N PRO A 113 -2.52 12.15 4.85
CA PRO A 113 -1.46 12.85 4.11
C PRO A 113 -1.12 14.22 4.70
N SER A 114 -2.14 14.98 5.14
CA SER A 114 -1.94 16.29 5.75
C SER A 114 -1.33 16.21 7.14
N LEU A 115 -1.72 15.21 7.93
CA LEU A 115 -1.16 14.96 9.25
C LEU A 115 0.33 14.59 9.17
N PHE A 116 0.71 13.74 8.23
CA PHE A 116 2.13 13.45 7.99
C PHE A 116 2.91 14.71 7.63
N THR A 117 2.38 15.55 6.75
CA THR A 117 3.11 16.75 6.31
C THR A 117 3.20 17.82 7.38
N GLN A 118 2.21 17.95 8.26
CA GLN A 118 2.12 19.03 9.25
C GLN A 118 2.70 18.67 10.61
N TYR A 119 2.57 17.41 11.05
CA TYR A 119 2.82 17.03 12.45
C TYR A 119 3.84 15.91 12.65
N VAL A 120 4.32 15.27 11.58
CA VAL A 120 5.32 14.20 11.70
C VAL A 120 6.62 14.64 11.05
N ASP A 121 7.71 14.61 11.81
CA ASP A 121 9.05 14.80 11.26
C ASP A 121 9.54 13.47 10.67
N VAL A 122 9.35 13.29 9.38
CA VAL A 122 9.66 12.04 8.67
C VAL A 122 11.14 12.00 8.31
N ASP A 123 11.92 11.20 9.03
CA ASP A 123 13.35 10.98 8.69
C ASP A 123 13.46 10.03 7.50
N TYR A 124 12.74 8.93 7.54
CA TYR A 124 12.77 7.92 6.49
C TYR A 124 11.37 7.59 5.98
N PHE A 125 11.16 7.72 4.67
CA PHE A 125 10.07 7.03 3.99
C PHE A 125 10.60 5.71 3.47
N VAL A 126 10.01 4.60 3.94
CA VAL A 126 10.39 3.24 3.55
C VAL A 126 9.22 2.57 2.83
N ALA A 127 9.45 2.03 1.63
CA ALA A 127 8.36 1.51 0.80
C ALA A 127 8.76 0.27 -0.01
N ALA A 128 7.84 -0.68 -0.15
CA ALA A 128 7.94 -1.71 -1.17
C ALA A 128 7.38 -1.19 -2.51
N VAL A 129 8.10 -1.44 -3.59
CA VAL A 129 7.83 -0.87 -4.91
C VAL A 129 7.95 -1.91 -6.03
N SER A 130 7.31 -1.64 -7.17
CA SER A 130 7.47 -2.43 -8.40
C SER A 130 8.91 -2.35 -8.93
N PRO A 131 9.32 -3.23 -9.87
CA PRO A 131 10.59 -3.07 -10.57
C PRO A 131 10.74 -1.72 -11.26
N MET A 132 12.00 -1.26 -11.38
CA MET A 132 12.32 -0.02 -12.07
C MET A 132 12.00 -0.10 -13.57
N ASP A 133 11.30 0.89 -14.09
CA ASP A 133 11.07 1.01 -15.52
C ASP A 133 12.31 1.52 -16.29
N LYS A 134 12.21 1.55 -17.63
CA LYS A 134 13.28 2.03 -18.50
C LYS A 134 13.60 3.52 -18.33
N HIS A 135 12.73 4.29 -17.69
CA HIS A 135 12.90 5.71 -17.43
C HIS A 135 13.44 6.00 -16.02
N GLY A 136 13.69 4.97 -15.21
CA GLY A 136 14.22 5.09 -13.86
C GLY A 136 13.18 5.27 -12.78
N TYR A 137 11.91 5.01 -13.07
CA TYR A 137 10.81 5.13 -12.09
C TYR A 137 10.41 3.78 -11.51
N PHE A 138 10.05 3.82 -10.23
CA PHE A 138 9.39 2.74 -9.49
C PHE A 138 7.97 3.18 -9.19
N SER A 139 7.00 2.29 -9.36
CA SER A 139 5.61 2.51 -8.97
C SER A 139 5.41 2.11 -7.50
N MET A 140 4.63 2.90 -6.74
CA MET A 140 4.13 2.50 -5.41
C MET A 140 3.09 1.38 -5.50
N SER A 141 2.94 0.79 -6.69
CA SER A 141 2.12 -0.37 -6.95
C SER A 141 0.64 -0.14 -6.60
N THR A 142 0.08 -0.98 -5.75
CA THR A 142 -1.34 -0.98 -5.37
C THR A 142 -1.71 0.11 -4.35
N VAL A 143 -0.81 1.06 -4.07
CA VAL A 143 -0.97 1.98 -2.94
C VAL A 143 -0.72 3.43 -3.35
N GLY A 144 -1.58 4.32 -2.87
CA GLY A 144 -1.48 5.76 -3.11
C GLY A 144 -2.04 6.62 -1.96
N SER A 145 -2.21 6.03 -0.77
CA SER A 145 -2.87 6.68 0.36
C SER A 145 -2.09 7.87 0.90
N ALA A 146 -0.88 7.65 1.38
CA ALA A 146 0.01 8.68 1.93
C ALA A 146 1.31 8.83 1.15
N SER A 147 1.61 7.89 0.23
CA SER A 147 2.92 7.79 -0.45
C SER A 147 3.37 9.10 -1.09
N GLN A 148 2.46 9.84 -1.77
CA GLN A 148 2.82 11.11 -2.40
C GLN A 148 3.26 12.16 -1.37
N ALA A 149 2.57 12.24 -0.23
CA ALA A 149 2.92 13.16 0.86
C ALA A 149 4.26 12.77 1.51
N LEU A 150 4.46 11.48 1.75
CA LEU A 150 5.69 10.95 2.33
C LEU A 150 6.91 11.13 1.42
N LEU A 151 6.77 10.92 0.10
CA LEU A 151 7.81 11.17 -0.88
C LEU A 151 8.32 12.62 -0.88
N HIS A 152 7.43 13.59 -0.58
CA HIS A 152 7.81 15.00 -0.49
C HIS A 152 8.34 15.42 0.87
N LYS A 153 7.88 14.76 1.95
CA LYS A 153 8.21 15.16 3.33
C LYS A 153 9.49 14.52 3.86
N ALA A 154 9.76 13.28 3.47
CA ALA A 154 10.86 12.50 4.03
C ALA A 154 12.23 13.11 3.70
N LYS A 155 13.14 13.05 4.68
CA LYS A 155 14.55 13.41 4.49
C LYS A 155 15.28 12.37 3.65
N HIS A 156 14.92 11.08 3.84
CA HIS A 156 15.52 9.94 3.15
C HIS A 156 14.46 8.99 2.62
N ILE A 157 14.71 8.40 1.45
CA ILE A 157 13.83 7.43 0.81
C ILE A 157 14.59 6.11 0.62
N ILE A 158 14.06 5.03 1.20
CA ILE A 158 14.59 3.67 1.03
C ILE A 158 13.49 2.79 0.44
N VAL A 159 13.82 2.02 -0.61
CA VAL A 159 12.83 1.14 -1.24
C VAL A 159 13.26 -0.33 -1.26
N GLU A 160 12.29 -1.19 -1.00
CA GLU A 160 12.34 -2.63 -1.25
C GLU A 160 11.75 -2.91 -2.64
N VAL A 161 12.54 -3.42 -3.56
CA VAL A 161 12.06 -3.78 -4.90
C VAL A 161 11.58 -5.21 -4.90
N ASN A 162 10.28 -5.41 -5.18
CA ASN A 162 9.68 -6.73 -5.31
C ASN A 162 9.11 -6.92 -6.72
N LYS A 163 9.65 -7.91 -7.47
CA LYS A 163 9.21 -8.21 -8.84
C LYS A 163 7.76 -8.68 -8.96
N ASN A 164 7.16 -9.10 -7.84
CA ASN A 164 5.78 -9.56 -7.80
C ASN A 164 4.78 -8.40 -7.60
N LEU A 165 5.25 -7.20 -7.23
CA LEU A 165 4.40 -6.02 -7.13
C LEU A 165 4.03 -5.51 -8.53
N PRO A 166 2.72 -5.33 -8.83
CA PRO A 166 2.28 -4.83 -10.13
C PRO A 166 2.70 -3.38 -10.33
N ARG A 167 2.95 -3.01 -11.57
CA ARG A 167 3.15 -1.63 -11.97
C ARG A 167 1.81 -0.95 -12.20
N ALA A 168 1.25 -0.33 -11.18
CA ALA A 168 0.03 0.47 -11.34
C ALA A 168 0.36 1.80 -12.02
N LEU A 169 -0.34 2.05 -13.12
CA LEU A 169 -0.17 3.26 -13.90
C LEU A 169 -0.68 4.48 -13.19
N ASN A 170 -0.70 5.41 -12.83
CA ASN A 170 -1.26 6.53 -12.06
C ASN A 170 -1.14 6.38 -10.52
N SER A 171 -0.47 5.35 -10.00
CA SER A 171 -0.03 5.38 -8.62
C SER A 171 1.14 6.37 -8.45
N PRO A 172 1.44 6.85 -7.24
CA PRO A 172 2.64 7.64 -7.02
C PRO A 172 3.89 6.90 -7.50
N MET A 173 4.80 7.62 -8.09
CA MET A 173 6.06 7.08 -8.61
C MET A 173 7.24 7.80 -8.00
N VAL A 174 8.33 7.07 -7.76
CA VAL A 174 9.61 7.64 -7.33
C VAL A 174 10.68 7.38 -8.36
N HIS A 175 11.46 8.41 -8.71
CA HIS A 175 12.58 8.27 -9.63
C HIS A 175 13.83 7.86 -8.86
N ILE A 176 14.69 7.02 -9.47
CA ILE A 176 15.91 6.50 -8.86
C ILE A 176 16.86 7.59 -8.32
N SER A 177 16.79 8.79 -8.84
CA SER A 177 17.61 9.92 -8.36
C SER A 177 17.13 10.52 -7.02
N GLN A 178 15.95 10.12 -6.54
CA GLN A 178 15.37 10.55 -5.27
C GLN A 178 15.59 9.51 -4.16
N ILE A 179 16.14 8.35 -4.50
CA ILE A 179 16.29 7.20 -3.61
C ILE A 179 17.67 7.22 -2.98
N ASP A 180 17.76 7.11 -1.66
CA ASP A 180 19.01 7.04 -0.90
C ASP A 180 19.52 5.59 -0.75
N GLY A 181 18.62 4.61 -0.85
CA GLY A 181 18.99 3.20 -0.80
C GLY A 181 17.88 2.31 -1.34
N LEU A 182 18.26 1.20 -1.97
CA LEU A 182 17.31 0.19 -2.42
C LEU A 182 17.91 -1.20 -2.22
N TYR A 183 17.06 -2.20 -2.07
CA TYR A 183 17.43 -3.62 -2.08
C TYR A 183 16.32 -4.42 -2.74
N GLU A 184 16.67 -5.62 -3.19
CA GLU A 184 15.71 -6.53 -3.81
C GLU A 184 15.24 -7.58 -2.78
N ASN A 185 13.91 -7.77 -2.71
CA ASN A 185 13.29 -8.82 -1.91
C ASN A 185 12.05 -9.34 -2.65
N HIS A 186 12.21 -10.45 -3.36
CA HIS A 186 11.20 -11.01 -4.25
C HIS A 186 10.35 -12.07 -3.52
N VAL A 187 9.52 -11.61 -2.60
CA VAL A 187 8.58 -12.46 -1.83
C VAL A 187 7.19 -12.50 -2.49
N PRO A 188 6.42 -13.58 -2.30
CA PRO A 188 5.01 -13.61 -2.69
C PRO A 188 4.23 -12.47 -2.04
N LEU A 189 3.23 -11.97 -2.74
CA LEU A 189 2.36 -10.93 -2.18
C LEU A 189 1.37 -11.54 -1.18
N VAL A 190 1.08 -10.80 -0.13
CA VAL A 190 0.01 -11.16 0.80
C VAL A 190 -1.32 -11.07 0.07
N CYS A 191 -2.15 -12.10 0.20
CA CYS A 191 -3.49 -12.15 -0.34
C CYS A 191 -4.51 -12.27 0.79
N LEU A 192 -5.65 -11.59 0.64
CA LEU A 192 -6.79 -11.78 1.53
C LEU A 192 -7.62 -12.99 1.07
N PRO A 193 -8.05 -13.85 2.00
CA PRO A 193 -9.03 -14.87 1.66
C PRO A 193 -10.39 -14.22 1.35
N LYS A 194 -11.17 -14.83 0.45
CA LYS A 194 -12.55 -14.41 0.21
C LYS A 194 -13.38 -14.57 1.47
N ALA A 195 -14.23 -13.58 1.77
CA ALA A 195 -15.21 -13.70 2.83
C ALA A 195 -16.28 -14.76 2.49
N GLU A 196 -16.70 -15.54 3.47
CA GLU A 196 -17.88 -16.40 3.30
C GLU A 196 -19.14 -15.54 3.34
N ILE A 197 -19.99 -15.68 2.31
CA ILE A 197 -21.22 -14.92 2.16
C ILE A 197 -22.38 -15.80 2.64
N ASP A 198 -22.92 -15.48 3.81
CA ASP A 198 -24.09 -16.14 4.37
C ASP A 198 -25.41 -15.64 3.76
N GLU A 199 -26.54 -16.28 4.08
CA GLU A 199 -27.87 -15.94 3.56
C GLU A 199 -28.32 -14.54 3.96
N THR A 200 -27.94 -14.07 5.15
CA THR A 200 -28.22 -12.72 5.62
C THR A 200 -27.50 -11.68 4.77
N SER A 201 -26.21 -11.89 4.52
CA SER A 201 -25.40 -11.01 3.65
C SER A 201 -25.94 -11.00 2.22
N LYS A 202 -26.38 -12.14 1.67
CA LYS A 202 -27.03 -12.22 0.34
C LYS A 202 -28.31 -11.41 0.29
N THR A 203 -29.16 -11.55 1.31
CA THR A 203 -30.43 -10.82 1.40
C THR A 203 -30.17 -9.31 1.45
N ILE A 204 -29.27 -8.85 2.31
CA ILE A 204 -28.87 -7.44 2.40
C ILE A 204 -28.30 -6.95 1.07
N GLY A 205 -27.40 -7.73 0.46
CA GLY A 205 -26.79 -7.42 -0.83
C GLY A 205 -27.83 -7.23 -1.94
N GLY A 206 -28.85 -8.09 -2.02
CA GLY A 206 -29.97 -7.99 -2.95
C GLY A 206 -30.79 -6.70 -2.75
N LEU A 207 -31.18 -6.42 -1.51
CA LEU A 207 -31.95 -5.20 -1.17
C LEU A 207 -31.20 -3.90 -1.50
N ILE A 208 -29.87 -3.88 -1.36
CA ILE A 208 -29.03 -2.75 -1.73
C ILE A 208 -28.96 -2.65 -3.27
N ALA A 209 -28.71 -3.77 -3.96
CA ALA A 209 -28.59 -3.79 -5.41
C ALA A 209 -29.85 -3.32 -6.15
N GLU A 210 -31.05 -3.58 -5.62
CA GLU A 210 -32.31 -3.06 -6.15
C GLU A 210 -32.34 -1.51 -6.21
N ARG A 211 -31.64 -0.83 -5.29
CA ARG A 211 -31.61 0.63 -5.18
C ARG A 211 -30.51 1.29 -6.01
N ILE A 212 -29.60 0.50 -6.60
CA ILE A 212 -28.50 1.01 -7.39
C ILE A 212 -28.92 1.03 -8.86
N PRO A 213 -29.05 2.21 -9.49
CA PRO A 213 -29.38 2.29 -10.91
C PRO A 213 -28.19 1.94 -11.80
N ASP A 214 -28.46 1.62 -13.06
CA ASP A 214 -27.43 1.57 -14.10
C ASP A 214 -26.68 2.92 -14.19
N GLY A 215 -25.40 2.89 -14.48
CA GLY A 215 -24.53 4.07 -14.54
C GLY A 215 -24.09 4.61 -13.18
N ALA A 216 -24.50 4.01 -12.06
CA ALA A 216 -24.06 4.43 -10.73
C ALA A 216 -22.53 4.27 -10.56
N THR A 217 -21.92 5.17 -9.78
CA THR A 217 -20.53 5.02 -9.36
C THR A 217 -20.49 4.48 -7.93
N LEU A 218 -19.72 3.40 -7.74
CA LEU A 218 -19.72 2.59 -6.53
C LEU A 218 -18.48 2.86 -5.67
N GLN A 219 -18.70 2.83 -4.35
CA GLN A 219 -17.70 2.51 -3.35
C GLN A 219 -18.19 1.25 -2.61
N LEU A 220 -17.38 0.21 -2.57
CA LEU A 220 -17.64 -1.00 -1.80
C LEU A 220 -16.55 -1.19 -0.76
N GLY A 221 -16.92 -1.58 0.46
CA GLY A 221 -15.98 -1.96 1.51
C GLY A 221 -15.52 -3.41 1.39
N ILE A 222 -15.03 -3.95 2.48
CA ILE A 222 -14.60 -5.35 2.62
C ILE A 222 -15.56 -6.13 3.51
N GLY A 223 -15.66 -7.44 3.27
CA GLY A 223 -16.46 -8.37 4.06
C GLY A 223 -17.67 -8.94 3.32
N ALA A 224 -18.42 -9.80 4.01
CA ALA A 224 -19.49 -10.60 3.40
C ALA A 224 -20.60 -9.75 2.74
N VAL A 225 -21.03 -8.67 3.37
CA VAL A 225 -22.09 -7.81 2.83
C VAL A 225 -21.66 -7.04 1.59
N PRO A 226 -20.52 -6.30 1.56
CA PRO A 226 -20.03 -5.65 0.34
C PRO A 226 -19.80 -6.63 -0.82
N ASP A 227 -19.26 -7.83 -0.54
CA ASP A 227 -19.07 -8.85 -1.57
C ASP A 227 -20.41 -9.38 -2.10
N ALA A 228 -21.41 -9.56 -1.24
CA ALA A 228 -22.75 -9.92 -1.65
C ALA A 228 -23.41 -8.84 -2.52
N VAL A 229 -23.22 -7.55 -2.20
CA VAL A 229 -23.65 -6.43 -3.06
C VAL A 229 -22.99 -6.52 -4.43
N GLY A 230 -21.66 -6.68 -4.49
CA GLY A 230 -20.92 -6.83 -5.75
C GLY A 230 -21.48 -7.97 -6.60
N LEU A 231 -21.71 -9.14 -6.00
CA LEU A 231 -22.31 -10.28 -6.72
C LEU A 231 -23.71 -9.99 -7.26
N ALA A 232 -24.54 -9.29 -6.47
CA ALA A 232 -25.92 -8.95 -6.86
C ALA A 232 -25.98 -7.90 -7.98
N LEU A 233 -24.89 -7.13 -8.21
CA LEU A 233 -24.83 -6.08 -9.23
C LEU A 233 -24.38 -6.57 -10.62
N LYS A 234 -24.04 -7.83 -10.80
CA LYS A 234 -23.52 -8.39 -12.08
C LYS A 234 -24.46 -8.21 -13.29
N HIS A 235 -25.76 -8.01 -13.04
CA HIS A 235 -26.76 -7.77 -14.09
C HIS A 235 -26.94 -6.30 -14.45
N LYS A 236 -26.26 -5.39 -13.75
CA LYS A 236 -26.30 -3.94 -14.01
C LYS A 236 -25.38 -3.56 -15.16
N HIS A 237 -25.57 -2.34 -15.66
CA HIS A 237 -24.85 -1.81 -16.80
C HIS A 237 -24.23 -0.45 -16.52
N ASP A 238 -23.11 -0.16 -17.18
CA ASP A 238 -22.42 1.11 -17.18
C ASP A 238 -22.00 1.62 -15.78
N LEU A 239 -21.82 0.71 -14.82
CA LEU A 239 -21.35 1.07 -13.49
C LEU A 239 -19.93 1.65 -13.52
N GLY A 240 -19.62 2.48 -12.55
CA GLY A 240 -18.29 3.03 -12.30
C GLY A 240 -17.76 2.63 -10.92
N ILE A 241 -16.44 2.68 -10.75
CA ILE A 241 -15.78 2.48 -9.45
C ILE A 241 -14.99 3.71 -9.07
N HIS A 242 -15.25 4.21 -7.83
CA HIS A 242 -14.47 5.24 -7.17
C HIS A 242 -14.53 4.93 -5.67
N THR A 243 -13.49 4.30 -5.14
CA THR A 243 -13.51 3.64 -3.84
C THR A 243 -12.25 3.94 -3.03
N GLU A 244 -12.31 3.70 -1.74
CA GLU A 244 -11.12 3.68 -0.88
C GLU A 244 -10.27 2.44 -1.22
N MET A 245 -10.81 1.25 -1.04
CA MET A 245 -10.13 -0.01 -1.32
C MET A 245 -10.72 -0.71 -2.54
N PHE A 246 -9.87 -1.17 -3.45
CA PHE A 246 -10.25 -2.00 -4.59
C PHE A 246 -10.17 -3.48 -4.21
N THR A 247 -11.27 -4.22 -4.42
CA THR A 247 -11.47 -5.60 -3.94
C THR A 247 -11.84 -6.57 -5.04
N ASP A 248 -11.84 -7.89 -4.73
CA ASP A 248 -12.15 -8.96 -5.69
C ASP A 248 -13.56 -8.86 -6.26
N SER A 249 -14.56 -8.42 -5.49
CA SER A 249 -15.92 -8.23 -5.98
C SER A 249 -16.00 -7.17 -7.09
N MET A 250 -15.15 -6.16 -7.06
CA MET A 250 -15.06 -5.16 -8.12
C MET A 250 -14.38 -5.69 -9.37
N VAL A 251 -13.36 -6.56 -9.23
CA VAL A 251 -12.77 -7.29 -10.36
C VAL A 251 -13.84 -8.10 -11.09
N GLU A 252 -14.68 -8.81 -10.35
CA GLU A 252 -15.78 -9.59 -10.93
C GLU A 252 -16.78 -8.72 -11.71
N LEU A 253 -17.08 -7.51 -11.23
CA LEU A 253 -17.95 -6.56 -11.94
C LEU A 253 -17.31 -6.00 -13.24
N ILE A 254 -16.00 -5.78 -13.24
CA ILE A 254 -15.26 -5.37 -14.43
C ILE A 254 -15.26 -6.50 -15.47
N GLU A 255 -14.89 -7.70 -15.06
CA GLU A 255 -14.76 -8.85 -15.98
C GLU A 255 -16.10 -9.32 -16.56
N CYS A 256 -17.22 -9.21 -15.83
CA CYS A 256 -18.53 -9.50 -16.37
C CYS A 256 -19.11 -8.36 -17.23
N GLY A 257 -18.42 -7.21 -17.32
CA GLY A 257 -18.84 -6.07 -18.12
C GLY A 257 -19.88 -5.15 -17.47
N ALA A 258 -20.26 -5.39 -16.22
CA ALA A 258 -21.16 -4.49 -15.48
C ALA A 258 -20.50 -3.13 -15.20
N VAL A 259 -19.19 -3.12 -14.98
CA VAL A 259 -18.38 -1.91 -14.79
C VAL A 259 -17.57 -1.59 -16.04
N ASN A 260 -17.78 -0.40 -16.61
CA ASN A 260 -16.99 0.16 -17.71
C ASN A 260 -16.56 1.62 -17.46
N ASN A 261 -16.96 2.21 -16.34
CA ASN A 261 -16.64 3.57 -15.93
C ASN A 261 -17.12 4.68 -16.89
N SER A 262 -17.94 4.37 -17.90
CA SER A 262 -18.32 5.31 -18.98
C SER A 262 -19.21 6.44 -18.51
N LYS A 263 -19.97 6.26 -17.45
CA LYS A 263 -20.91 7.25 -16.91
C LYS A 263 -20.35 8.04 -15.72
N LYS A 264 -19.11 7.80 -15.32
CA LYS A 264 -18.52 8.59 -14.21
C LYS A 264 -18.41 10.07 -14.60
N PRO A 265 -18.81 11.00 -13.71
CA PRO A 265 -18.72 12.45 -13.97
C PRO A 265 -17.28 12.95 -13.91
N ILE A 266 -16.40 12.25 -13.17
CA ILE A 266 -14.96 12.51 -13.08
C ILE A 266 -14.19 11.22 -13.31
N HIS A 267 -12.99 11.32 -13.88
CA HIS A 267 -12.15 10.14 -14.22
C HIS A 267 -12.90 9.12 -15.07
N THR A 268 -13.66 9.58 -16.08
CA THR A 268 -14.41 8.73 -17.02
C THR A 268 -13.51 7.69 -17.66
N GLY A 269 -13.97 6.44 -17.74
CA GLY A 269 -13.20 5.32 -18.26
C GLY A 269 -12.09 4.82 -17.33
N LYS A 270 -12.04 5.28 -16.07
CA LYS A 270 -11.03 4.89 -15.08
C LYS A 270 -11.67 4.35 -13.81
N THR A 271 -11.18 3.22 -13.34
CA THR A 271 -11.37 2.77 -11.95
C THR A 271 -10.43 3.56 -11.04
N VAL A 272 -10.97 4.13 -9.98
CA VAL A 272 -10.18 4.94 -9.02
C VAL A 272 -10.27 4.31 -7.64
N ALA A 273 -9.11 4.07 -7.03
CA ALA A 273 -8.98 3.61 -5.66
C ALA A 273 -7.77 4.24 -4.98
N THR A 274 -7.78 4.35 -3.66
CA THR A 274 -6.60 4.80 -2.90
C THR A 274 -5.62 3.68 -2.68
N PHE A 275 -6.10 2.44 -2.56
CA PHE A 275 -5.27 1.23 -2.54
C PHE A 275 -6.06 0.02 -3.01
N ALA A 276 -5.35 -1.06 -3.33
CA ALA A 276 -5.94 -2.34 -3.69
C ALA A 276 -5.33 -3.46 -2.83
N PHE A 277 -6.18 -4.33 -2.28
CA PHE A 277 -5.74 -5.45 -1.48
C PHE A 277 -6.76 -6.59 -1.54
N GLY A 278 -6.33 -7.80 -1.89
CA GLY A 278 -7.19 -8.96 -2.05
C GLY A 278 -6.46 -10.16 -2.61
N SER A 279 -6.99 -10.82 -3.61
CA SER A 279 -6.36 -11.99 -4.25
C SER A 279 -5.33 -11.60 -5.31
N GLN A 280 -4.52 -12.57 -5.75
CA GLN A 280 -3.57 -12.40 -6.85
C GLN A 280 -4.23 -11.84 -8.13
N ARG A 281 -5.51 -12.17 -8.38
CA ARG A 281 -6.29 -11.68 -9.51
C ARG A 281 -6.39 -10.15 -9.58
N ILE A 282 -6.47 -9.48 -8.41
CA ILE A 282 -6.43 -8.01 -8.33
C ILE A 282 -5.10 -7.49 -8.84
N TYR A 283 -4.00 -8.11 -8.40
CA TYR A 283 -2.64 -7.67 -8.72
C TYR A 283 -2.35 -7.87 -10.20
N ASP A 284 -2.79 -8.98 -10.77
CA ASP A 284 -2.68 -9.28 -12.20
C ASP A 284 -3.52 -8.31 -13.06
N LEU A 285 -4.70 -7.89 -12.58
CA LEU A 285 -5.54 -6.91 -13.28
C LEU A 285 -4.93 -5.52 -13.29
N ILE A 286 -4.24 -5.13 -12.22
CA ILE A 286 -3.67 -3.77 -12.06
C ILE A 286 -2.38 -3.60 -12.88
N ASP A 287 -1.64 -4.69 -13.12
CA ASP A 287 -0.31 -4.61 -13.76
C ASP A 287 -0.40 -4.02 -15.17
N ASP A 288 0.28 -2.89 -15.35
CA ASP A 288 0.30 -2.08 -16.59
C ASP A 288 -1.10 -1.78 -17.18
N ASN A 289 -2.14 -1.78 -16.37
CA ASN A 289 -3.51 -1.53 -16.80
C ASN A 289 -3.82 -0.02 -16.81
N PRO A 290 -4.20 0.56 -17.97
CA PRO A 290 -4.51 1.98 -18.07
C PRO A 290 -5.93 2.35 -17.65
N ALA A 291 -6.85 1.38 -17.36
CA ALA A 291 -8.29 1.59 -17.13
C ALA A 291 -8.69 1.75 -15.66
#